data_2b1187c9ab65de72a69aeafd4f78c1c4
#
_entry.id   2b1187c9ab65de72a69aeafd4f78c1c4
#
_cell.length_a   1.000
_cell.length_b   1.000
_cell.length_c   1.000
_cell.angle_alpha   90.00
_cell.angle_beta   90.00
_cell.angle_gamma   90.00
#
_symmetry.space_group_name_H-M   'P 1'
#
loop_
_entity.id
_entity.type
_entity.pdbx_description
1 polymer ?
#
loop_
_entity_poly.entity_id
_entity_poly.type
_entity_poly.pdbx_seq_one_letter_code
_entity_poly.pdbx_strand_id
1 'polypeptide(L)'
;VTPATPPDKHAANRHQSLADPVAAQAGWDDVDVRAVDTARLLAADAVQRTGNGHPGTAMSLAPLAHLLFQNVLRHDPADDRWLGRDRFVLSCGHTSLTLYIQLHLTGYGLELDDLKALRTWGSVTPGHPEYRHTRGVEITTGPLGQGLGSAVGFAMADRRERGLLDPDAPAGESPFDHHVYVLASDGDLMEGVTAEASSLAGHQRLGNLIMVYDQNHISIEDDTDVSFSEDVAARYRAYGWHVQTVDWTRTGRCVEDIDAVLDALRAARAETTRPSLLVLRTVIGWPAPNLQDSGKAHGSALGDEEVAATKELLGFDPAADFTVEDEVLARTREARARGRELHAAWAPRYERWRAENPGRAALLDRLMERRLPDGWADHLPHFPADPKGLATRAASGQALTALAPVLPELWGGSADLAGSNNTTMEGEPSFLPEGVETAEWKGGPYGRTLHFGIREHAMAAILNGIALQGLTRPYGGTFLTFSDYMRPAVQLAALMELPTIYVWTHDSIGLGEDGPTHQPVEHLAALRAIPGLDVVRPCDANETAACWRALLEQYDRPTGLVLTRQKVRGALCDTAHSLTVTLLA
;
A
#
# COMPACT_ATOMS: atom_id res chain seq x y z
N VAL A 1 -18.50 -20.23 45.64
CA VAL A 1 -19.18 -19.71 44.42
C VAL A 1 -18.32 -20.13 43.26
N THR A 2 -18.75 -21.17 42.57
CA THR A 2 -18.14 -21.63 41.32
C THR A 2 -18.31 -20.52 40.26
N PRO A 3 -17.28 -20.10 39.53
CA PRO A 3 -17.46 -19.13 38.46
C PRO A 3 -18.37 -19.77 37.40
N ALA A 4 -19.38 -19.01 36.96
CA ALA A 4 -20.24 -19.42 35.86
C ALA A 4 -19.37 -19.60 34.62
N THR A 5 -19.48 -20.74 33.94
CA THR A 5 -18.88 -21.00 32.65
C THR A 5 -19.39 -19.92 31.70
N PRO A 6 -18.50 -19.18 30.99
CA PRO A 6 -18.98 -18.22 29.99
C PRO A 6 -19.84 -18.94 28.95
N PRO A 7 -20.88 -18.30 28.42
CA PRO A 7 -21.73 -18.91 27.41
C PRO A 7 -20.87 -19.30 26.19
N ASP A 8 -21.09 -20.51 25.70
CA ASP A 8 -20.42 -21.04 24.51
C ASP A 8 -20.77 -20.12 23.31
N LYS A 9 -19.85 -19.23 22.97
CA LYS A 9 -20.00 -18.28 21.85
C LYS A 9 -20.20 -19.00 20.51
N HIS A 10 -19.83 -20.29 20.42
CA HIS A 10 -19.89 -21.11 19.22
C HIS A 10 -21.23 -21.88 19.06
N ALA A 11 -22.03 -21.96 20.11
CA ALA A 11 -23.28 -22.76 20.07
C ALA A 11 -24.36 -22.12 19.19
N ALA A 12 -24.35 -20.81 18.99
CA ALA A 12 -25.39 -20.08 18.24
C ALA A 12 -25.26 -20.23 16.70
N ASN A 13 -24.07 -20.56 16.20
CA ASN A 13 -23.77 -20.57 14.75
C ASN A 13 -23.92 -21.95 14.09
N ARG A 14 -24.26 -23.03 14.83
CA ARG A 14 -24.15 -24.41 14.34
C ARG A 14 -25.30 -24.89 13.43
N HIS A 15 -26.37 -24.11 13.24
CA HIS A 15 -27.52 -24.52 12.42
C HIS A 15 -28.13 -23.33 11.68
N GLN A 16 -27.56 -22.96 10.55
CA GLN A 16 -28.10 -21.87 9.74
C GLN A 16 -28.51 -22.34 8.35
N SER A 17 -29.75 -21.95 7.96
CA SER A 17 -30.18 -21.99 6.57
C SER A 17 -29.49 -20.87 5.81
N LEU A 18 -28.74 -21.21 4.75
CA LEU A 18 -28.05 -20.24 3.87
C LEU A 18 -29.02 -19.51 2.92
N ALA A 19 -30.33 -19.69 3.08
CA ALA A 19 -31.34 -19.03 2.27
C ALA A 19 -31.79 -17.71 2.90
N ASP A 20 -30.91 -16.72 2.96
CA ASP A 20 -31.26 -15.32 3.24
C ASP A 20 -31.23 -14.47 1.97
N PRO A 21 -32.00 -13.37 1.87
CA PRO A 21 -32.25 -12.69 0.59
C PRO A 21 -30.99 -12.18 -0.07
N VAL A 22 -30.88 -12.49 -1.35
CA VAL A 22 -29.85 -11.94 -2.26
C VAL A 22 -29.86 -10.41 -2.22
N ALA A 23 -28.70 -9.81 -2.28
CA ALA A 23 -28.47 -8.38 -2.20
C ALA A 23 -29.12 -7.61 -3.37
N ALA A 24 -30.33 -7.11 -3.17
CA ALA A 24 -31.15 -6.49 -4.20
C ALA A 24 -30.56 -5.20 -4.78
N GLN A 25 -29.88 -4.38 -3.95
CA GLN A 25 -29.27 -3.13 -4.40
C GLN A 25 -27.95 -3.36 -5.15
N ALA A 26 -27.23 -4.45 -4.83
CA ALA A 26 -26.05 -4.86 -5.56
C ALA A 26 -26.41 -5.45 -6.94
N GLY A 27 -27.68 -5.79 -7.16
CA GLY A 27 -28.16 -6.44 -8.38
C GLY A 27 -27.73 -7.90 -8.50
N TRP A 28 -27.38 -8.53 -7.39
CA TRP A 28 -26.96 -9.92 -7.33
C TRP A 28 -28.14 -10.86 -7.54
N ASP A 29 -27.90 -11.95 -8.24
CA ASP A 29 -28.80 -13.08 -8.41
C ASP A 29 -28.16 -14.38 -7.88
N ASP A 30 -28.81 -15.51 -8.13
CA ASP A 30 -28.34 -16.82 -7.66
C ASP A 30 -26.95 -17.17 -8.21
N VAL A 31 -26.58 -16.65 -9.38
CA VAL A 31 -25.25 -16.89 -9.98
C VAL A 31 -24.16 -16.10 -9.25
N ASP A 32 -24.44 -14.89 -8.77
CA ASP A 32 -23.50 -14.12 -7.97
C ASP A 32 -23.30 -14.78 -6.60
N VAL A 33 -24.36 -15.27 -5.95
CA VAL A 33 -24.26 -16.07 -4.71
C VAL A 33 -23.42 -17.33 -4.96
N ARG A 34 -23.68 -18.03 -6.06
CA ARG A 34 -22.91 -19.22 -6.45
C ARG A 34 -21.43 -18.89 -6.73
N ALA A 35 -21.13 -17.72 -7.29
CA ALA A 35 -19.77 -17.24 -7.50
C ALA A 35 -19.03 -16.96 -6.18
N VAL A 36 -19.72 -16.41 -5.19
CA VAL A 36 -19.19 -16.22 -3.83
C VAL A 36 -18.87 -17.56 -3.19
N ASP A 37 -19.78 -18.54 -3.27
CA ASP A 37 -19.55 -19.87 -2.69
C ASP A 37 -18.44 -20.62 -3.42
N THR A 38 -18.35 -20.46 -4.75
CA THR A 38 -17.19 -20.95 -5.52
C THR A 38 -15.87 -20.35 -5.02
N ALA A 39 -15.85 -19.04 -4.76
CA ALA A 39 -14.64 -18.39 -4.23
C ALA A 39 -14.23 -18.93 -2.85
N ARG A 40 -15.19 -19.19 -1.95
CA ARG A 40 -14.94 -19.83 -0.65
C ARG A 40 -14.30 -21.20 -0.80
N LEU A 41 -14.88 -22.03 -1.66
CA LEU A 41 -14.38 -23.39 -1.85
C LEU A 41 -13.05 -23.43 -2.56
N LEU A 42 -12.80 -22.54 -3.52
CA LEU A 42 -11.46 -22.42 -4.13
C LEU A 42 -10.39 -22.06 -3.10
N ALA A 43 -10.72 -21.21 -2.10
CA ALA A 43 -9.80 -20.87 -1.02
C ALA A 43 -9.54 -22.10 -0.11
N ALA A 44 -10.58 -22.83 0.26
CA ALA A 44 -10.47 -24.03 1.07
C ALA A 44 -9.67 -25.13 0.33
N ASP A 45 -9.99 -25.41 -0.93
CA ASP A 45 -9.34 -26.42 -1.76
C ASP A 45 -7.86 -26.10 -1.99
N ALA A 46 -7.52 -24.84 -2.28
CA ALA A 46 -6.13 -24.43 -2.53
C ALA A 46 -5.25 -24.65 -1.30
N VAL A 47 -5.74 -24.29 -0.12
CA VAL A 47 -5.02 -24.49 1.14
C VAL A 47 -4.98 -25.98 1.52
N GLN A 48 -6.10 -26.71 1.34
CA GLN A 48 -6.15 -28.15 1.62
C GLN A 48 -5.16 -28.92 0.75
N ARG A 49 -5.09 -28.63 -0.55
CA ARG A 49 -4.15 -29.24 -1.49
C ARG A 49 -2.68 -28.97 -1.12
N THR A 50 -2.38 -27.73 -0.70
CA THR A 50 -1.01 -27.31 -0.33
C THR A 50 -0.63 -27.82 1.07
N GLY A 51 -1.60 -28.10 1.93
CA GLY A 51 -1.43 -28.52 3.32
C GLY A 51 -1.05 -27.37 4.27
N ASN A 52 -0.94 -26.14 3.77
CA ASN A 52 -0.66 -24.94 4.57
C ASN A 52 -1.18 -23.67 3.87
N GLY A 53 -1.56 -22.67 4.64
CA GLY A 53 -2.09 -21.40 4.12
C GLY A 53 -3.15 -20.81 5.04
N HIS A 54 -3.86 -19.79 4.53
CA HIS A 54 -4.83 -19.01 5.30
C HIS A 54 -6.19 -19.01 4.57
N PRO A 55 -7.05 -20.02 4.79
CA PRO A 55 -8.32 -20.12 4.07
C PRO A 55 -9.42 -19.24 4.66
N GLY A 56 -9.44 -19.08 6.00
CA GLY A 56 -10.60 -18.58 6.73
C GLY A 56 -11.02 -17.17 6.35
N THR A 57 -10.09 -16.22 6.29
CA THR A 57 -10.40 -14.84 5.87
C THR A 57 -10.82 -14.78 4.39
N ALA A 58 -10.21 -15.60 3.52
CA ALA A 58 -10.62 -15.66 2.11
C ALA A 58 -12.03 -16.21 1.95
N MET A 59 -12.47 -17.11 2.83
CA MET A 59 -13.84 -17.63 2.86
C MET A 59 -14.81 -16.58 3.37
N SER A 60 -14.56 -15.97 4.52
CA SER A 60 -15.47 -14.98 5.12
C SER A 60 -15.58 -13.70 4.32
N LEU A 61 -14.52 -13.27 3.64
CA LEU A 61 -14.50 -12.06 2.81
C LEU A 61 -14.84 -12.30 1.34
N ALA A 62 -15.19 -13.52 0.92
CA ALA A 62 -15.58 -13.82 -0.46
C ALA A 62 -16.71 -12.90 -0.97
N PRO A 63 -17.79 -12.60 -0.19
CA PRO A 63 -18.83 -11.67 -0.63
C PRO A 63 -18.31 -10.23 -0.82
N LEU A 64 -17.50 -9.72 0.10
CA LEU A 64 -16.90 -8.41 -0.02
C LEU A 64 -15.98 -8.32 -1.25
N ALA A 65 -15.12 -9.33 -1.45
CA ALA A 65 -14.19 -9.38 -2.57
C ALA A 65 -14.96 -9.43 -3.92
N HIS A 66 -16.01 -10.25 -4.02
CA HIS A 66 -16.89 -10.29 -5.18
C HIS A 66 -17.55 -8.92 -5.43
N LEU A 67 -18.12 -8.28 -4.39
CA LEU A 67 -18.72 -6.94 -4.48
C LEU A 67 -17.72 -5.91 -4.98
N LEU A 68 -16.51 -5.89 -4.43
CA LEU A 68 -15.49 -4.94 -4.84
C LEU A 68 -15.12 -5.13 -6.32
N PHE A 69 -14.80 -6.34 -6.75
CA PHE A 69 -14.33 -6.60 -8.11
C PHE A 69 -15.43 -6.61 -9.16
N GLN A 70 -16.67 -6.95 -8.80
CA GLN A 70 -17.79 -6.97 -9.76
C GLN A 70 -18.58 -5.66 -9.82
N ASN A 71 -18.67 -4.89 -8.71
CA ASN A 71 -19.60 -3.76 -8.65
C ASN A 71 -18.93 -2.41 -8.34
N VAL A 72 -17.84 -2.38 -7.56
CA VAL A 72 -17.33 -1.16 -6.94
C VAL A 72 -16.08 -0.61 -7.63
N LEU A 73 -15.05 -1.44 -7.78
CA LEU A 73 -13.76 -1.01 -8.31
C LEU A 73 -13.87 -0.59 -9.78
N ARG A 74 -13.28 0.54 -10.11
CA ARG A 74 -13.02 0.95 -11.47
C ARG A 74 -11.71 0.31 -11.93
N HIS A 75 -11.81 -0.79 -12.66
CA HIS A 75 -10.67 -1.54 -13.15
C HIS A 75 -10.95 -2.14 -14.54
N ASP A 76 -9.90 -2.44 -15.30
CA ASP A 76 -9.97 -3.18 -16.55
C ASP A 76 -9.00 -4.36 -16.49
N PRO A 77 -9.49 -5.61 -16.41
CA PRO A 77 -8.63 -6.79 -16.42
C PRO A 77 -7.75 -6.93 -17.68
N ALA A 78 -8.09 -6.24 -18.77
CA ALA A 78 -7.29 -6.23 -19.99
C ALA A 78 -6.13 -5.21 -19.92
N ASP A 79 -6.28 -4.13 -19.13
CA ASP A 79 -5.29 -3.08 -18.92
C ASP A 79 -5.11 -2.74 -17.43
N ASP A 80 -4.25 -3.51 -16.77
CA ASP A 80 -3.88 -3.31 -15.38
C ASP A 80 -2.97 -2.10 -15.13
N ARG A 81 -2.62 -1.34 -16.18
CA ARG A 81 -1.85 -0.10 -16.13
C ARG A 81 -2.67 1.14 -16.45
N TRP A 82 -3.96 0.99 -16.72
CA TRP A 82 -4.83 2.12 -16.98
C TRP A 82 -4.72 3.19 -15.89
N LEU A 83 -4.39 4.43 -16.25
CA LEU A 83 -4.17 5.54 -15.30
C LEU A 83 -5.41 5.86 -14.46
N GLY A 84 -6.60 5.78 -15.08
CA GLY A 84 -7.87 6.09 -14.44
C GLY A 84 -8.44 4.97 -13.57
N ARG A 85 -7.75 3.83 -13.39
CA ARG A 85 -8.23 2.73 -12.54
C ARG A 85 -8.10 3.07 -11.05
N ASP A 86 -8.96 2.53 -10.23
CA ASP A 86 -8.79 2.49 -8.77
C ASP A 86 -7.61 1.56 -8.40
N ARG A 87 -7.08 1.71 -7.19
CA ARG A 87 -6.03 0.84 -6.64
C ARG A 87 -6.63 -0.04 -5.56
N PHE A 88 -6.27 -1.32 -5.57
CA PHE A 88 -6.66 -2.26 -4.52
C PHE A 88 -5.43 -2.80 -3.80
N VAL A 89 -5.35 -2.55 -2.50
CA VAL A 89 -4.26 -2.97 -1.62
C VAL A 89 -4.77 -4.02 -0.63
N LEU A 90 -4.29 -5.24 -0.75
CA LEU A 90 -4.51 -6.28 0.25
C LEU A 90 -3.42 -6.17 1.33
N SER A 91 -3.69 -5.41 2.41
CA SER A 91 -2.73 -5.19 3.49
C SER A 91 -2.51 -6.48 4.32
N CYS A 92 -3.59 -7.20 4.62
CA CYS A 92 -3.54 -8.53 5.22
C CYS A 92 -3.11 -9.59 4.19
N GLY A 93 -1.84 -9.53 3.76
CA GLY A 93 -1.30 -10.33 2.65
C GLY A 93 -1.35 -11.84 2.87
N HIS A 94 -1.49 -12.31 4.11
CA HIS A 94 -1.65 -13.74 4.42
C HIS A 94 -2.92 -14.32 3.77
N THR A 95 -3.99 -13.54 3.61
CA THR A 95 -5.19 -13.97 2.87
C THR A 95 -5.06 -13.74 1.35
N SER A 96 -3.91 -14.06 0.78
CA SER A 96 -3.61 -13.84 -0.65
C SER A 96 -4.67 -14.41 -1.60
N LEU A 97 -5.34 -15.51 -1.21
CA LEU A 97 -6.43 -16.12 -1.96
C LEU A 97 -7.64 -15.21 -2.13
N THR A 98 -7.90 -14.28 -1.19
CA THR A 98 -8.93 -13.23 -1.37
C THR A 98 -8.70 -12.44 -2.66
N LEU A 99 -7.44 -12.14 -2.99
CA LEU A 99 -7.07 -11.42 -4.22
C LEU A 99 -6.93 -12.36 -5.41
N TYR A 100 -6.18 -13.46 -5.29
CA TYR A 100 -5.88 -14.36 -6.42
C TYR A 100 -7.15 -14.96 -7.04
N ILE A 101 -8.12 -15.34 -6.23
CA ILE A 101 -9.39 -15.87 -6.72
C ILE A 101 -10.15 -14.82 -7.53
N GLN A 102 -10.17 -13.57 -7.07
CA GLN A 102 -10.82 -12.51 -7.84
C GLN A 102 -10.07 -12.20 -9.13
N LEU A 103 -8.74 -12.22 -9.13
CA LEU A 103 -7.93 -12.07 -10.36
C LEU A 103 -8.18 -13.21 -11.36
N HIS A 104 -8.38 -14.45 -10.88
CA HIS A 104 -8.79 -15.58 -11.72
C HIS A 104 -10.20 -15.38 -12.29
N LEU A 105 -11.18 -15.15 -11.42
CA LEU A 105 -12.59 -15.05 -11.79
C LEU A 105 -12.86 -13.87 -12.74
N THR A 106 -12.24 -12.71 -12.51
CA THR A 106 -12.42 -11.51 -13.34
C THR A 106 -11.56 -11.51 -14.60
N GLY A 107 -10.64 -12.45 -14.74
CA GLY A 107 -9.89 -12.69 -15.97
C GLY A 107 -8.66 -11.82 -16.17
N TYR A 108 -7.87 -11.57 -15.11
CA TYR A 108 -6.54 -10.93 -15.18
C TYR A 108 -5.45 -11.83 -15.77
N GLY A 109 -5.77 -13.09 -16.07
CA GLY A 109 -4.84 -14.04 -16.65
C GLY A 109 -4.34 -15.12 -15.70
N LEU A 110 -4.76 -15.12 -14.43
CA LEU A 110 -4.60 -16.29 -13.57
C LEU A 110 -5.57 -17.39 -14.00
N GLU A 111 -5.06 -18.59 -14.14
CA GLU A 111 -5.86 -19.77 -14.47
C GLU A 111 -6.08 -20.64 -13.23
N LEU A 112 -6.99 -21.58 -13.31
CA LEU A 112 -7.33 -22.46 -12.19
C LEU A 112 -6.12 -23.30 -11.71
N ASP A 113 -5.25 -23.68 -12.63
CA ASP A 113 -4.03 -24.42 -12.30
C ASP A 113 -3.01 -23.58 -11.52
N ASP A 114 -3.04 -22.24 -11.65
CA ASP A 114 -2.23 -21.35 -10.83
C ASP A 114 -2.72 -21.37 -9.36
N LEU A 115 -4.04 -21.40 -9.14
CA LEU A 115 -4.60 -21.56 -7.79
C LEU A 115 -4.26 -22.92 -7.17
N LYS A 116 -4.27 -24.00 -7.97
CA LYS A 116 -3.82 -25.34 -7.55
C LYS A 116 -2.33 -25.39 -7.21
N ALA A 117 -1.52 -24.48 -7.76
CA ALA A 117 -0.09 -24.37 -7.53
C ALA A 117 0.26 -23.39 -6.40
N LEU A 118 -0.71 -22.97 -5.58
CA LEU A 118 -0.49 -22.05 -4.46
C LEU A 118 0.74 -22.45 -3.65
N ARG A 119 1.64 -21.49 -3.34
CA ARG A 119 2.86 -21.69 -2.53
C ARG A 119 3.85 -22.71 -3.10
N THR A 120 3.72 -23.11 -4.35
CA THR A 120 4.67 -23.99 -5.01
C THR A 120 5.81 -23.15 -5.60
N TRP A 121 7.04 -23.65 -5.53
CA TRP A 121 8.20 -22.95 -6.09
C TRP A 121 8.01 -22.63 -7.58
N GLY A 122 8.19 -21.35 -7.93
CA GLY A 122 8.02 -20.86 -9.31
C GLY A 122 6.56 -20.61 -9.73
N SER A 123 5.58 -20.83 -8.83
CA SER A 123 4.18 -20.49 -9.07
C SER A 123 3.97 -18.97 -9.06
N VAL A 124 3.03 -18.49 -9.88
CA VAL A 124 2.58 -17.09 -9.87
C VAL A 124 1.59 -16.76 -8.74
N THR A 125 1.35 -17.71 -7.83
CA THR A 125 0.52 -17.56 -6.63
C THR A 125 1.32 -17.84 -5.37
N PRO A 126 2.30 -17.00 -5.01
CA PRO A 126 3.06 -17.15 -3.78
C PRO A 126 2.17 -17.01 -2.55
N GLY A 127 2.66 -17.40 -1.38
CA GLY A 127 1.88 -17.42 -0.14
C GLY A 127 1.36 -16.06 0.32
N HIS A 128 2.02 -14.99 -0.10
CA HIS A 128 1.63 -13.59 0.09
C HIS A 128 1.77 -12.88 -1.26
N PRO A 129 0.97 -11.84 -1.57
CA PRO A 129 1.05 -11.15 -2.85
C PRO A 129 2.43 -10.52 -3.09
N GLU A 130 2.95 -10.69 -4.31
CA GLU A 130 4.23 -10.11 -4.72
C GLU A 130 4.03 -9.21 -5.95
N TYR A 131 4.50 -7.97 -5.83
CA TYR A 131 4.45 -6.96 -6.88
C TYR A 131 5.27 -7.40 -8.11
N ARG A 132 4.71 -7.25 -9.30
CA ARG A 132 5.27 -7.69 -10.59
C ARG A 132 5.40 -9.20 -10.79
N HIS A 133 5.20 -10.01 -9.75
CA HIS A 133 5.20 -11.46 -9.88
C HIS A 133 3.84 -11.99 -10.31
N THR A 134 2.77 -11.49 -9.71
CA THR A 134 1.38 -11.79 -10.09
C THR A 134 0.76 -10.58 -10.76
N ARG A 135 0.21 -10.74 -11.95
CA ARG A 135 -0.47 -9.67 -12.67
C ARG A 135 -1.70 -9.20 -11.90
N GLY A 136 -1.87 -7.87 -11.74
CA GLY A 136 -2.96 -7.26 -10.98
C GLY A 136 -2.67 -7.07 -9.50
N VAL A 137 -1.49 -7.49 -9.01
CA VAL A 137 -1.02 -7.20 -7.65
C VAL A 137 -0.33 -5.83 -7.62
N GLU A 138 -0.87 -4.92 -6.82
CA GLU A 138 -0.37 -3.53 -6.73
C GLU A 138 0.86 -3.38 -5.81
N ILE A 139 1.05 -4.27 -4.84
CA ILE A 139 2.10 -4.20 -3.83
C ILE A 139 2.43 -5.57 -3.24
N THR A 140 3.69 -5.79 -2.89
CA THR A 140 4.11 -6.92 -2.04
C THR A 140 3.70 -6.67 -0.61
N THR A 141 2.87 -7.57 -0.06
CA THR A 141 2.44 -7.56 1.34
C THR A 141 2.77 -8.89 2.03
N GLY A 142 2.50 -8.97 3.32
CA GLY A 142 2.86 -10.11 4.18
C GLY A 142 3.28 -9.60 5.55
N PRO A 143 4.27 -8.69 5.67
CA PRO A 143 4.45 -7.92 6.89
C PRO A 143 3.24 -7.00 7.11
N LEU A 144 2.50 -7.25 8.19
CA LEU A 144 1.25 -6.54 8.50
C LEU A 144 1.48 -5.03 8.68
N GLY A 145 0.48 -4.23 8.32
CA GLY A 145 0.53 -2.77 8.37
C GLY A 145 1.27 -2.10 7.20
N GLN A 146 2.16 -2.80 6.48
CA GLN A 146 2.93 -2.24 5.38
C GLN A 146 2.04 -1.87 4.18
N GLY A 147 1.04 -2.70 3.89
CA GLY A 147 0.06 -2.43 2.83
C GLY A 147 -0.72 -1.15 3.10
N LEU A 148 -1.24 -0.98 4.32
CA LEU A 148 -1.94 0.24 4.70
C LEU A 148 -1.03 1.47 4.66
N GLY A 149 0.19 1.38 5.20
CA GLY A 149 1.16 2.48 5.14
C GLY A 149 1.45 2.91 3.70
N SER A 150 1.63 1.94 2.80
CA SER A 150 1.82 2.23 1.37
C SER A 150 0.56 2.75 0.68
N ALA A 151 -0.64 2.31 1.10
CA ALA A 151 -1.89 2.85 0.56
C ALA A 151 -2.08 4.34 0.88
N VAL A 152 -1.61 4.80 2.04
CA VAL A 152 -1.52 6.24 2.33
C VAL A 152 -0.59 6.93 1.33
N GLY A 153 0.53 6.30 0.97
CA GLY A 153 1.45 6.79 -0.06
C GLY A 153 0.80 6.88 -1.45
N PHE A 154 0.05 5.86 -1.88
CA PHE A 154 -0.74 5.90 -3.12
C PHE A 154 -1.70 7.10 -3.13
N ALA A 155 -2.46 7.29 -2.04
CA ALA A 155 -3.44 8.38 -1.94
C ALA A 155 -2.78 9.78 -1.93
N MET A 156 -1.60 9.92 -1.31
CA MET A 156 -0.82 11.15 -1.34
C MET A 156 -0.25 11.41 -2.73
N ALA A 157 0.26 10.37 -3.42
CA ALA A 157 0.80 10.48 -4.77
C ALA A 157 -0.27 10.88 -5.78
N ASP A 158 -1.47 10.26 -5.72
CA ASP A 158 -2.61 10.66 -6.55
C ASP A 158 -2.89 12.16 -6.43
N ARG A 159 -2.98 12.67 -5.21
CA ARG A 159 -3.20 14.11 -4.97
C ARG A 159 -2.04 14.97 -5.51
N ARG A 160 -0.78 14.54 -5.36
CA ARG A 160 0.38 15.24 -5.91
C ARG A 160 0.37 15.24 -7.44
N GLU A 161 0.10 14.09 -8.05
CA GLU A 161 0.01 13.92 -9.51
C GLU A 161 -1.12 14.75 -10.09
N ARG A 162 -2.26 14.80 -9.40
CA ARG A 162 -3.37 15.69 -9.70
C ARG A 162 -2.90 17.16 -9.77
N GLY A 163 -2.11 17.60 -8.79
CA GLY A 163 -1.53 18.95 -8.76
C GLY A 163 -0.54 19.23 -9.89
N LEU A 164 0.21 18.22 -10.34
CA LEU A 164 1.15 18.35 -11.46
C LEU A 164 0.44 18.40 -12.81
N LEU A 165 -0.60 17.60 -12.97
CA LEU A 165 -1.19 17.32 -14.28
C LEU A 165 -2.48 18.11 -14.53
N ASP A 166 -3.34 18.27 -13.52
CA ASP A 166 -4.67 18.85 -13.72
C ASP A 166 -5.24 19.54 -12.47
N PRO A 167 -4.51 20.55 -11.89
CA PRO A 167 -4.87 21.17 -10.61
C PRO A 167 -6.17 21.93 -10.60
N ASP A 168 -6.63 22.41 -11.77
CA ASP A 168 -7.75 23.34 -11.89
C ASP A 168 -9.10 22.64 -12.13
N ALA A 169 -9.10 21.33 -12.47
CA ALA A 169 -10.35 20.61 -12.69
C ALA A 169 -11.13 20.39 -11.38
N PRO A 170 -12.46 20.46 -11.39
CA PRO A 170 -13.27 20.12 -10.23
C PRO A 170 -13.04 18.68 -9.76
N ALA A 171 -13.28 18.42 -8.46
CA ALA A 171 -13.16 17.07 -7.90
C ALA A 171 -14.08 16.08 -8.64
N GLY A 172 -13.56 14.93 -9.03
CA GLY A 172 -14.25 13.89 -9.79
C GLY A 172 -14.32 14.13 -11.31
N GLU A 173 -13.82 15.26 -11.81
CA GLU A 173 -13.83 15.59 -13.23
C GLU A 173 -12.49 15.38 -13.95
N SER A 174 -11.39 15.26 -13.18
CA SER A 174 -10.09 14.97 -13.77
C SER A 174 -9.99 13.52 -14.25
N PRO A 175 -9.29 13.25 -15.36
CA PRO A 175 -8.99 11.88 -15.78
C PRO A 175 -8.03 11.16 -14.82
N PHE A 176 -7.39 11.87 -13.88
CA PHE A 176 -6.44 11.31 -12.93
C PHE A 176 -7.08 10.96 -11.58
N ASP A 177 -8.31 11.42 -11.31
CA ASP A 177 -9.00 11.12 -10.05
C ASP A 177 -9.31 9.62 -9.93
N HIS A 178 -8.85 8.97 -8.85
CA HIS A 178 -9.15 7.58 -8.52
C HIS A 178 -9.19 7.36 -7.01
N HIS A 179 -9.70 6.20 -6.58
CA HIS A 179 -9.71 5.80 -5.19
C HIS A 179 -8.68 4.72 -4.92
N VAL A 180 -8.20 4.70 -3.68
CA VAL A 180 -7.35 3.65 -3.13
C VAL A 180 -8.16 2.87 -2.11
N TYR A 181 -8.40 1.59 -2.40
CA TYR A 181 -9.10 0.67 -1.51
C TYR A 181 -8.10 -0.21 -0.78
N VAL A 182 -8.27 -0.35 0.53
CA VAL A 182 -7.42 -1.16 1.38
C VAL A 182 -8.26 -2.18 2.10
N LEU A 183 -7.84 -3.44 2.09
CA LEU A 183 -8.40 -4.47 2.95
C LEU A 183 -7.37 -4.79 4.05
N ALA A 184 -7.75 -4.57 5.30
CA ALA A 184 -6.93 -4.74 6.49
C ALA A 184 -7.60 -5.71 7.49
N SER A 185 -6.81 -6.32 8.36
CA SER A 185 -7.24 -7.26 9.39
C SER A 185 -6.95 -6.75 10.80
N ASP A 186 -7.38 -7.48 11.82
CA ASP A 186 -7.06 -7.19 13.24
C ASP A 186 -5.55 -6.99 13.44
N GLY A 187 -4.72 -7.87 12.88
CA GLY A 187 -3.27 -7.79 12.98
C GLY A 187 -2.67 -6.54 12.31
N ASP A 188 -3.21 -6.11 11.16
CA ASP A 188 -2.79 -4.82 10.56
C ASP A 188 -3.05 -3.66 11.53
N LEU A 189 -4.18 -3.68 12.24
CA LEU A 189 -4.58 -2.58 13.13
C LEU A 189 -3.84 -2.59 14.46
N MET A 190 -3.20 -3.71 14.83
CA MET A 190 -2.29 -3.83 15.98
C MET A 190 -0.90 -3.23 15.68
N GLU A 191 -0.47 -3.24 14.42
CA GLU A 191 0.87 -2.77 14.03
C GLU A 191 1.04 -1.25 14.26
N GLY A 192 2.17 -0.87 14.86
CA GLY A 192 2.48 0.53 15.15
C GLY A 192 2.55 1.40 13.89
N VAL A 193 3.08 0.88 12.78
CA VAL A 193 3.16 1.59 11.49
C VAL A 193 1.78 2.00 10.99
N THR A 194 0.76 1.20 11.25
CA THR A 194 -0.63 1.50 10.89
C THR A 194 -1.17 2.70 11.66
N ALA A 195 -0.87 2.81 12.96
CA ALA A 195 -1.25 3.97 13.76
C ALA A 195 -0.57 5.25 13.25
N GLU A 196 0.72 5.20 12.95
CA GLU A 196 1.48 6.31 12.38
C GLU A 196 0.90 6.78 11.04
N ALA A 197 0.70 5.85 10.10
CA ALA A 197 0.20 6.13 8.76
C ALA A 197 -1.24 6.64 8.76
N SER A 198 -2.13 6.01 9.55
CA SER A 198 -3.55 6.40 9.64
C SER A 198 -3.73 7.77 10.28
N SER A 199 -2.95 8.10 11.30
CA SER A 199 -2.93 9.43 11.90
C SER A 199 -2.52 10.49 10.87
N LEU A 200 -1.48 10.22 10.05
CA LEU A 200 -1.06 11.14 9.00
C LEU A 200 -2.11 11.26 7.88
N ALA A 201 -2.74 10.16 7.49
CA ALA A 201 -3.80 10.17 6.47
C ALA A 201 -4.99 11.04 6.88
N GLY A 202 -5.42 10.95 8.15
CA GLY A 202 -6.46 11.80 8.71
C GLY A 202 -6.04 13.28 8.74
N HIS A 203 -4.81 13.58 9.18
CA HIS A 203 -4.24 14.93 9.15
C HIS A 203 -4.20 15.49 7.72
N GLN A 204 -3.77 14.71 6.75
CA GLN A 204 -3.70 15.07 5.34
C GLN A 204 -5.07 15.12 4.64
N ARG A 205 -6.15 14.68 5.31
CA ARG A 205 -7.51 14.68 4.76
C ARG A 205 -7.59 13.97 3.40
N LEU A 206 -7.10 12.72 3.34
CA LEU A 206 -7.03 11.95 2.09
C LEU A 206 -8.39 11.32 1.75
N GLY A 207 -9.31 12.10 1.15
CA GLY A 207 -10.67 11.66 0.84
C GLY A 207 -10.77 10.58 -0.26
N ASN A 208 -9.67 10.29 -0.95
CA ASN A 208 -9.58 9.20 -1.94
C ASN A 208 -9.15 7.85 -1.34
N LEU A 209 -8.88 7.79 -0.02
CA LEU A 209 -8.47 6.56 0.69
C LEU A 209 -9.67 5.93 1.40
N ILE A 210 -9.98 4.69 1.06
CA ILE A 210 -11.07 3.88 1.63
C ILE A 210 -10.51 2.59 2.16
N MET A 211 -10.61 2.37 3.46
CA MET A 211 -10.18 1.14 4.11
C MET A 211 -11.39 0.32 4.57
N VAL A 212 -11.40 -0.96 4.29
CA VAL A 212 -12.27 -1.94 4.92
C VAL A 212 -11.44 -2.73 5.92
N TYR A 213 -11.85 -2.71 7.16
CA TYR A 213 -11.25 -3.49 8.25
C TYR A 213 -12.10 -4.70 8.52
N ASP A 214 -11.57 -5.88 8.22
CA ASP A 214 -12.14 -7.18 8.61
C ASP A 214 -11.94 -7.40 10.12
N GLN A 215 -12.96 -7.06 10.87
CA GLN A 215 -13.00 -7.24 12.32
C GLN A 215 -13.57 -8.63 12.61
N ASN A 216 -12.75 -9.68 12.54
CA ASN A 216 -13.19 -11.04 12.82
C ASN A 216 -12.83 -11.51 14.24
N HIS A 217 -11.95 -10.80 14.96
CA HIS A 217 -11.49 -11.08 16.32
C HIS A 217 -10.69 -12.38 16.46
N ILE A 218 -10.13 -12.90 15.37
CA ILE A 218 -9.31 -14.12 15.39
C ILE A 218 -7.92 -13.86 14.79
N SER A 219 -6.92 -14.39 15.46
CA SER A 219 -5.53 -14.42 15.02
C SER A 219 -4.98 -15.85 15.04
N ILE A 220 -3.66 -16.02 14.86
CA ILE A 220 -2.99 -17.32 15.00
C ILE A 220 -3.11 -17.86 16.43
N GLU A 221 -3.13 -16.97 17.43
CA GLU A 221 -3.29 -17.31 18.86
C GLU A 221 -4.77 -17.45 19.27
N ASP A 222 -5.69 -17.56 18.32
CA ASP A 222 -7.13 -17.66 18.48
C ASP A 222 -7.81 -16.31 18.74
N ASP A 223 -8.68 -16.17 19.76
CA ASP A 223 -9.45 -14.96 20.05
C ASP A 223 -8.53 -13.79 20.41
N THR A 224 -8.68 -12.66 19.71
CA THR A 224 -7.86 -11.47 19.92
C THR A 224 -8.07 -10.79 21.28
N ASP A 225 -9.13 -11.13 22.02
CA ASP A 225 -9.37 -10.62 23.39
C ASP A 225 -8.18 -10.88 24.34
N VAL A 226 -7.30 -11.84 24.00
CA VAL A 226 -6.07 -12.13 24.79
C VAL A 226 -5.03 -11.02 24.69
N SER A 227 -5.08 -10.18 23.64
CA SER A 227 -4.03 -9.18 23.37
C SER A 227 -4.54 -7.85 22.79
N PHE A 228 -5.81 -7.75 22.40
CA PHE A 228 -6.34 -6.61 21.68
C PHE A 228 -7.79 -6.31 22.06
N SER A 229 -8.01 -5.24 22.82
CA SER A 229 -9.33 -4.88 23.38
C SER A 229 -9.73 -3.43 23.13
N GLU A 230 -9.04 -2.72 22.25
CA GLU A 230 -9.33 -1.31 21.97
C GLU A 230 -10.54 -1.13 21.03
N ASP A 231 -11.22 0.02 21.19
CA ASP A 231 -12.22 0.48 20.21
C ASP A 231 -11.52 1.13 19.01
N VAL A 232 -11.25 0.32 17.98
CA VAL A 232 -10.61 0.77 16.72
C VAL A 232 -11.44 1.86 16.05
N ALA A 233 -12.76 1.75 16.04
CA ALA A 233 -13.63 2.76 15.44
C ALA A 233 -13.49 4.12 16.14
N ALA A 234 -13.41 4.14 17.46
CA ALA A 234 -13.16 5.37 18.23
C ALA A 234 -11.76 5.94 17.95
N ARG A 235 -10.72 5.08 17.87
CA ARG A 235 -9.36 5.50 17.51
C ARG A 235 -9.33 6.20 16.16
N TYR A 236 -9.96 5.63 15.13
CA TYR A 236 -9.99 6.23 13.79
C TYR A 236 -10.83 7.50 13.72
N ARG A 237 -11.93 7.60 14.49
CA ARG A 237 -12.66 8.88 14.64
C ARG A 237 -11.75 9.96 15.23
N ALA A 238 -10.90 9.60 16.22
CA ALA A 238 -9.94 10.53 16.82
C ALA A 238 -8.83 10.95 15.83
N TYR A 239 -8.47 10.10 14.84
CA TYR A 239 -7.60 10.48 13.73
C TYR A 239 -8.27 11.39 12.70
N GLY A 240 -9.58 11.61 12.79
CA GLY A 240 -10.33 12.44 11.85
C GLY A 240 -10.88 11.71 10.63
N TRP A 241 -10.93 10.38 10.67
CA TRP A 241 -11.52 9.56 9.61
C TRP A 241 -13.07 9.58 9.65
N HIS A 242 -13.67 9.41 8.48
CA HIS A 242 -15.09 9.05 8.35
C HIS A 242 -15.24 7.56 8.64
N VAL A 243 -15.94 7.21 9.73
CA VAL A 243 -16.02 5.84 10.22
C VAL A 243 -17.44 5.32 10.17
N GLN A 244 -17.63 4.20 9.49
CA GLN A 244 -18.87 3.44 9.38
C GLN A 244 -18.68 2.02 9.91
N THR A 245 -19.75 1.35 10.32
CA THR A 245 -19.72 -0.02 10.83
C THR A 245 -20.85 -0.81 10.20
N VAL A 246 -20.51 -1.98 9.66
CA VAL A 246 -21.46 -3.01 9.24
C VAL A 246 -21.14 -4.27 10.04
N ASP A 247 -22.14 -4.80 10.72
CA ASP A 247 -21.98 -5.98 11.59
C ASP A 247 -22.86 -7.14 11.09
N TRP A 248 -22.21 -8.13 10.51
CA TRP A 248 -22.87 -9.35 10.04
C TRP A 248 -23.27 -10.31 11.16
N THR A 249 -22.84 -10.04 12.41
CA THR A 249 -23.13 -10.87 13.58
C THR A 249 -24.21 -10.31 14.50
N ARG A 250 -24.73 -9.11 14.21
CA ARG A 250 -25.65 -8.31 15.06
C ARG A 250 -26.92 -9.04 15.52
N THR A 251 -27.36 -10.06 14.77
CA THR A 251 -28.57 -10.84 15.10
C THR A 251 -28.27 -12.07 15.95
N GLY A 252 -27.02 -12.29 16.35
CA GLY A 252 -26.55 -13.53 16.96
C GLY A 252 -26.33 -14.66 15.94
N ARG A 253 -26.43 -14.34 14.64
CA ARG A 253 -26.13 -15.21 13.49
C ARG A 253 -25.29 -14.42 12.51
N CYS A 254 -24.49 -15.11 11.70
CA CYS A 254 -23.82 -14.48 10.59
C CYS A 254 -24.82 -14.24 9.45
N VAL A 255 -25.07 -12.97 9.14
CA VAL A 255 -25.94 -12.52 8.03
C VAL A 255 -25.13 -11.55 7.19
N GLU A 256 -24.75 -11.96 5.99
CA GLU A 256 -23.91 -11.21 5.06
C GLU A 256 -24.73 -10.12 4.35
N ASP A 257 -24.94 -9.00 5.04
CA ASP A 257 -25.69 -7.84 4.55
C ASP A 257 -24.85 -7.06 3.53
N ILE A 258 -24.89 -7.51 2.28
CA ILE A 258 -24.11 -6.94 1.16
C ILE A 258 -24.60 -5.56 0.76
N ASP A 259 -25.92 -5.32 0.86
CA ASP A 259 -26.50 -4.01 0.57
C ASP A 259 -26.00 -2.95 1.56
N ALA A 260 -25.91 -3.28 2.84
CA ALA A 260 -25.32 -2.38 3.84
C ALA A 260 -23.84 -2.10 3.58
N VAL A 261 -23.08 -3.10 3.12
CA VAL A 261 -21.67 -2.89 2.73
C VAL A 261 -21.57 -1.98 1.50
N LEU A 262 -22.40 -2.21 0.48
CA LEU A 262 -22.45 -1.38 -0.72
C LEU A 262 -22.80 0.08 -0.41
N ASP A 263 -23.79 0.31 0.44
CA ASP A 263 -24.18 1.64 0.88
C ASP A 263 -23.07 2.34 1.66
N ALA A 264 -22.38 1.62 2.54
CA ALA A 264 -21.22 2.15 3.25
C ALA A 264 -20.06 2.51 2.30
N LEU A 265 -19.78 1.69 1.29
CA LEU A 265 -18.76 1.98 0.27
C LEU A 265 -19.17 3.18 -0.61
N ARG A 266 -20.45 3.31 -0.96
CA ARG A 266 -20.98 4.50 -1.68
C ARG A 266 -20.81 5.77 -0.85
N ALA A 267 -21.14 5.72 0.45
CA ALA A 267 -20.95 6.84 1.36
C ALA A 267 -19.46 7.19 1.53
N ALA A 268 -18.57 6.18 1.60
CA ALA A 268 -17.13 6.38 1.65
C ALA A 268 -16.60 7.07 0.38
N ARG A 269 -17.09 6.70 -0.81
CA ARG A 269 -16.73 7.37 -2.08
C ARG A 269 -17.25 8.79 -2.18
N ALA A 270 -18.37 9.09 -1.55
CA ALA A 270 -18.94 10.43 -1.51
C ALA A 270 -18.22 11.37 -0.50
N GLU A 271 -17.48 10.81 0.45
CA GLU A 271 -16.67 11.57 1.42
C GLU A 271 -15.33 11.96 0.79
N THR A 272 -15.19 13.20 0.36
CA THR A 272 -14.00 13.69 -0.35
C THR A 272 -13.03 14.48 0.53
N THR A 273 -13.39 14.71 1.79
CA THR A 273 -12.64 15.61 2.69
C THR A 273 -11.83 14.89 3.76
N ARG A 274 -12.03 13.60 3.92
CA ARG A 274 -11.36 12.75 4.93
C ARG A 274 -11.28 11.31 4.43
N PRO A 275 -10.25 10.54 4.85
CA PRO A 275 -10.22 9.12 4.58
C PRO A 275 -11.38 8.39 5.25
N SER A 276 -11.84 7.29 4.66
CA SER A 276 -12.98 6.50 5.16
C SER A 276 -12.54 5.15 5.67
N LEU A 277 -13.09 4.75 6.82
CA LEU A 277 -12.98 3.42 7.40
C LEU A 277 -14.37 2.77 7.44
N LEU A 278 -14.49 1.60 6.83
CA LEU A 278 -15.59 0.66 7.07
C LEU A 278 -15.11 -0.44 8.00
N VAL A 279 -15.60 -0.46 9.23
CA VAL A 279 -15.44 -1.61 10.14
C VAL A 279 -16.47 -2.65 9.75
N LEU A 280 -16.01 -3.79 9.28
CA LEU A 280 -16.83 -4.91 8.86
C LEU A 280 -16.65 -6.07 9.85
N ARG A 281 -17.64 -6.31 10.71
CA ARG A 281 -17.62 -7.44 11.65
C ARG A 281 -18.03 -8.70 10.91
N THR A 282 -17.13 -9.68 10.85
CA THR A 282 -17.31 -10.97 10.16
C THR A 282 -17.10 -12.15 11.10
N VAL A 283 -17.24 -13.36 10.57
CA VAL A 283 -16.88 -14.63 11.21
C VAL A 283 -15.88 -15.34 10.33
N ILE A 284 -14.64 -15.46 10.81
CA ILE A 284 -13.58 -16.10 10.03
C ILE A 284 -13.95 -17.56 9.70
N GLY A 285 -13.63 -17.98 8.47
CA GLY A 285 -13.91 -19.35 8.01
C GLY A 285 -15.38 -19.65 7.77
N TRP A 286 -16.27 -18.64 7.83
CA TRP A 286 -17.68 -18.82 7.48
C TRP A 286 -17.84 -19.31 6.03
N PRO A 287 -18.66 -20.37 5.75
CA PRO A 287 -19.56 -21.07 6.66
C PRO A 287 -19.07 -22.48 7.06
N ALA A 288 -17.79 -22.70 7.30
CA ALA A 288 -17.27 -23.99 7.74
C ALA A 288 -17.97 -24.45 9.03
N PRO A 289 -18.62 -25.62 9.04
CA PRO A 289 -19.56 -25.97 10.10
C PRO A 289 -18.95 -26.17 11.49
N ASN A 290 -17.67 -26.57 11.58
CA ASN A 290 -17.04 -26.87 12.86
C ASN A 290 -15.81 -25.99 13.18
N LEU A 291 -15.18 -25.39 12.18
CA LEU A 291 -13.93 -24.64 12.34
C LEU A 291 -14.05 -23.13 12.16
N GLN A 292 -15.22 -22.62 11.73
CA GLN A 292 -15.45 -21.18 11.73
C GLN A 292 -15.22 -20.56 13.11
N ASP A 293 -14.87 -19.26 13.16
CA ASP A 293 -14.65 -18.52 14.41
C ASP A 293 -13.56 -19.14 15.29
N SER A 294 -12.45 -19.59 14.67
CA SER A 294 -11.34 -20.22 15.37
C SER A 294 -9.99 -19.92 14.73
N GLY A 295 -8.92 -19.94 15.53
CA GLY A 295 -7.55 -19.79 15.05
C GLY A 295 -7.13 -20.89 14.06
N LYS A 296 -7.78 -22.07 14.09
CA LYS A 296 -7.52 -23.13 13.11
C LYS A 296 -7.97 -22.72 11.71
N ALA A 297 -9.10 -22.01 11.56
CA ALA A 297 -9.52 -21.48 10.28
C ALA A 297 -8.59 -20.36 9.78
N HIS A 298 -7.90 -19.65 10.69
CA HIS A 298 -7.02 -18.56 10.32
C HIS A 298 -5.81 -19.03 9.49
N GLY A 299 -5.02 -19.99 9.98
CA GLY A 299 -3.69 -20.26 9.43
C GLY A 299 -3.39 -21.72 9.11
N SER A 300 -4.40 -22.58 8.97
CA SER A 300 -4.21 -24.01 8.70
C SER A 300 -5.18 -24.54 7.65
N ALA A 301 -4.83 -25.66 7.02
CA ALA A 301 -5.77 -26.43 6.24
C ALA A 301 -6.92 -26.91 7.14
N LEU A 302 -8.16 -26.83 6.63
CA LEU A 302 -9.35 -27.18 7.41
C LEU A 302 -9.46 -28.70 7.67
N GLY A 303 -8.85 -29.51 6.83
CA GLY A 303 -8.98 -30.98 6.81
C GLY A 303 -10.07 -31.45 5.86
N ASP A 304 -9.87 -32.67 5.32
CA ASP A 304 -10.73 -33.22 4.26
C ASP A 304 -12.20 -33.32 4.70
N GLU A 305 -12.45 -33.70 5.95
CA GLU A 305 -13.80 -33.83 6.50
C GLU A 305 -14.51 -32.46 6.58
N GLU A 306 -13.82 -31.42 7.01
CA GLU A 306 -14.41 -30.07 7.13
C GLU A 306 -14.64 -29.43 5.75
N VAL A 307 -13.70 -29.62 4.82
CA VAL A 307 -13.86 -29.16 3.43
C VAL A 307 -15.06 -29.85 2.77
N ALA A 308 -15.18 -31.19 2.91
CA ALA A 308 -16.29 -31.94 2.36
C ALA A 308 -17.64 -31.51 2.97
N ALA A 309 -17.69 -31.31 4.29
CA ALA A 309 -18.89 -30.83 4.98
C ALA A 309 -19.28 -29.41 4.56
N THR A 310 -18.30 -28.55 4.33
CA THR A 310 -18.52 -27.18 3.81
C THR A 310 -19.08 -27.21 2.38
N LYS A 311 -18.53 -28.07 1.51
CA LYS A 311 -19.03 -28.28 0.14
C LYS A 311 -20.49 -28.76 0.15
N GLU A 312 -20.80 -29.77 0.97
CA GLU A 312 -22.15 -30.28 1.11
C GLU A 312 -23.14 -29.20 1.59
N LEU A 313 -22.74 -28.40 2.59
CA LEU A 313 -23.51 -27.27 3.11
C LEU A 313 -23.86 -26.25 2.03
N LEU A 314 -22.91 -25.98 1.13
CA LEU A 314 -23.03 -25.02 0.02
C LEU A 314 -23.64 -25.64 -1.25
N GLY A 315 -24.06 -26.93 -1.22
CA GLY A 315 -24.66 -27.61 -2.35
C GLY A 315 -23.70 -27.94 -3.48
N PHE A 316 -22.42 -28.17 -3.16
CA PHE A 316 -21.39 -28.66 -4.09
C PHE A 316 -21.15 -30.17 -3.84
N ASP A 317 -20.57 -30.83 -4.85
CA ASP A 317 -20.11 -32.23 -4.68
C ASP A 317 -18.94 -32.27 -3.67
N PRO A 318 -19.11 -32.95 -2.52
CA PRO A 318 -18.08 -33.04 -1.49
C PRO A 318 -16.78 -33.72 -1.96
N ALA A 319 -16.84 -34.51 -3.03
CA ALA A 319 -15.71 -35.25 -3.59
C ALA A 319 -14.99 -34.50 -4.72
N ALA A 320 -15.57 -33.39 -5.22
CA ALA A 320 -14.99 -32.62 -6.32
C ALA A 320 -14.21 -31.40 -5.82
N ASP A 321 -12.94 -31.30 -6.19
CA ASP A 321 -12.08 -30.15 -5.85
C ASP A 321 -11.98 -29.18 -7.01
N PHE A 322 -11.76 -27.90 -6.69
CA PHE A 322 -11.55 -26.82 -7.65
C PHE A 322 -12.68 -26.72 -8.68
N THR A 323 -13.91 -26.89 -8.24
CA THR A 323 -15.09 -26.80 -9.12
C THR A 323 -15.42 -25.34 -9.40
N VAL A 324 -15.41 -24.96 -10.67
CA VAL A 324 -15.90 -23.67 -11.16
C VAL A 324 -16.90 -23.97 -12.29
N GLU A 325 -18.15 -23.61 -12.07
CA GLU A 325 -19.19 -23.79 -13.07
C GLU A 325 -19.03 -22.79 -14.22
N ASP A 326 -19.31 -23.21 -15.46
CA ASP A 326 -19.18 -22.36 -16.65
C ASP A 326 -20.02 -21.08 -16.53
N GLU A 327 -21.19 -21.15 -15.91
CA GLU A 327 -22.07 -20.01 -15.69
C GLU A 327 -21.47 -19.00 -14.72
N VAL A 328 -20.85 -19.46 -13.63
CA VAL A 328 -20.11 -18.62 -12.66
C VAL A 328 -18.95 -17.91 -13.35
N LEU A 329 -18.17 -18.65 -14.14
CA LEU A 329 -17.03 -18.08 -14.84
C LEU A 329 -17.47 -17.07 -15.92
N ALA A 330 -18.57 -17.33 -16.63
CA ALA A 330 -19.15 -16.41 -17.59
C ALA A 330 -19.59 -15.10 -16.90
N ARG A 331 -20.35 -15.18 -15.79
CA ARG A 331 -20.81 -14.04 -15.00
C ARG A 331 -19.64 -13.21 -14.48
N THR A 332 -18.70 -13.82 -13.79
CA THR A 332 -17.59 -13.08 -13.16
C THR A 332 -16.65 -12.42 -14.19
N ARG A 333 -16.51 -13.01 -15.38
CA ARG A 333 -15.75 -12.44 -16.50
C ARG A 333 -16.46 -11.29 -17.21
N GLU A 334 -17.73 -10.96 -16.90
CA GLU A 334 -18.38 -9.72 -17.35
C GLU A 334 -17.62 -8.48 -16.86
N ALA A 335 -16.84 -8.59 -15.76
CA ALA A 335 -15.91 -7.56 -15.32
C ALA A 335 -14.99 -7.05 -16.45
N ARG A 336 -14.62 -7.92 -17.41
CA ARG A 336 -13.82 -7.52 -18.59
C ARG A 336 -14.60 -6.61 -19.55
N ALA A 337 -15.89 -6.83 -19.74
CA ALA A 337 -16.73 -5.97 -20.57
C ALA A 337 -16.97 -4.64 -19.88
N ARG A 338 -17.33 -4.68 -18.60
CA ARG A 338 -17.50 -3.49 -17.74
C ARG A 338 -16.21 -2.65 -17.69
N GLY A 339 -15.05 -3.29 -17.51
CA GLY A 339 -13.75 -2.60 -17.50
C GLY A 339 -13.48 -1.85 -18.81
N ARG A 340 -13.72 -2.49 -19.96
CA ARG A 340 -13.60 -1.82 -21.27
C ARG A 340 -14.58 -0.65 -21.41
N GLU A 341 -15.81 -0.78 -20.94
CA GLU A 341 -16.79 0.31 -20.96
C GLU A 341 -16.36 1.50 -20.09
N LEU A 342 -15.86 1.23 -18.88
CA LEU A 342 -15.33 2.26 -17.98
C LEU A 342 -14.12 2.97 -18.61
N HIS A 343 -13.21 2.20 -19.20
CA HIS A 343 -12.05 2.73 -19.90
C HIS A 343 -12.47 3.58 -21.13
N ALA A 344 -13.41 3.08 -21.94
CA ALA A 344 -13.93 3.82 -23.08
C ALA A 344 -14.67 5.10 -22.68
N ALA A 345 -15.37 5.13 -21.55
CA ALA A 345 -16.01 6.32 -21.01
C ALA A 345 -14.99 7.35 -20.45
N TRP A 346 -13.85 6.88 -19.95
CA TRP A 346 -12.75 7.71 -19.45
C TRP A 346 -11.93 8.35 -20.58
N ALA A 347 -11.66 7.62 -21.65
CA ALA A 347 -10.75 8.01 -22.74
C ALA A 347 -11.06 9.38 -23.36
N PRO A 348 -12.33 9.77 -23.67
CA PRO A 348 -12.62 11.09 -24.25
C PRO A 348 -12.26 12.25 -23.31
N ARG A 349 -12.34 12.05 -22.00
CA ARG A 349 -11.94 13.05 -20.99
C ARG A 349 -10.42 13.21 -20.99
N TYR A 350 -9.69 12.10 -21.01
CA TYR A 350 -8.24 12.08 -21.07
C TYR A 350 -7.70 12.72 -22.35
N GLU A 351 -8.27 12.39 -23.52
CA GLU A 351 -7.86 12.97 -24.81
C GLU A 351 -8.13 14.48 -24.86
N ARG A 352 -9.26 14.94 -24.31
CA ARG A 352 -9.55 16.38 -24.20
C ARG A 352 -8.53 17.07 -23.32
N TRP A 353 -8.23 16.50 -22.14
CA TRP A 353 -7.22 17.04 -21.24
C TRP A 353 -5.85 17.13 -21.93
N ARG A 354 -5.43 16.10 -22.67
CA ARG A 354 -4.18 16.13 -23.45
C ARG A 354 -4.15 17.26 -24.48
N ALA A 355 -5.24 17.45 -25.20
CA ALA A 355 -5.35 18.49 -26.23
C ALA A 355 -5.32 19.91 -25.62
N GLU A 356 -5.96 20.10 -24.47
CA GLU A 356 -6.04 21.38 -23.77
C GLU A 356 -4.76 21.71 -22.99
N ASN A 357 -3.95 20.70 -22.62
CA ASN A 357 -2.76 20.85 -21.77
C ASN A 357 -1.49 20.23 -22.39
N PRO A 358 -1.03 20.65 -23.60
CA PRO A 358 0.06 19.98 -24.31
C PRO A 358 1.38 19.94 -23.52
N GLY A 359 1.69 20.95 -22.71
CA GLY A 359 2.89 20.95 -21.86
C GLY A 359 2.82 19.95 -20.72
N ARG A 360 1.66 19.82 -20.06
CA ARG A 360 1.44 18.82 -19.00
C ARG A 360 1.33 17.40 -19.58
N ALA A 361 0.79 17.27 -20.80
CA ALA A 361 0.77 15.99 -21.51
C ALA A 361 2.19 15.51 -21.86
N ALA A 362 3.07 16.40 -22.32
CA ALA A 362 4.48 16.08 -22.54
C ALA A 362 5.21 15.71 -21.25
N LEU A 363 4.88 16.39 -20.14
CA LEU A 363 5.39 16.01 -18.82
C LEU A 363 4.93 14.59 -18.44
N LEU A 364 3.63 14.28 -18.58
CA LEU A 364 3.11 12.95 -18.28
C LEU A 364 3.81 11.87 -19.09
N ASP A 365 3.97 12.07 -20.42
CA ASP A 365 4.66 11.12 -21.30
C ASP A 365 6.10 10.85 -20.82
N ARG A 366 6.83 11.90 -20.44
CA ARG A 366 8.18 11.79 -19.86
C ARG A 366 8.20 11.00 -18.55
N LEU A 367 7.22 11.26 -17.64
CA LEU A 367 7.11 10.58 -16.34
C LEU A 367 6.77 9.10 -16.54
N MET A 368 5.85 8.77 -17.44
CA MET A 368 5.50 7.38 -17.77
C MET A 368 6.68 6.59 -18.34
N GLU A 369 7.53 7.25 -19.14
CA GLU A 369 8.77 6.67 -19.66
C GLU A 369 9.91 6.66 -18.63
N ARG A 370 9.70 7.24 -17.44
CA ARG A 370 10.74 7.41 -16.40
C ARG A 370 12.00 8.10 -16.91
N ARG A 371 11.84 9.03 -17.86
CA ARG A 371 12.94 9.80 -18.42
C ARG A 371 13.21 11.06 -17.60
N LEU A 372 14.48 11.33 -17.34
CA LEU A 372 14.93 12.61 -16.82
C LEU A 372 14.99 13.64 -17.97
N PRO A 373 14.73 14.94 -17.72
CA PRO A 373 14.82 15.96 -18.75
C PRO A 373 16.26 16.16 -19.24
N ASP A 374 16.44 16.57 -20.50
CA ASP A 374 17.77 16.83 -21.04
C ASP A 374 18.48 17.93 -20.24
N GLY A 375 19.75 17.74 -19.95
CA GLY A 375 20.57 18.72 -19.22
C GLY A 375 20.27 18.84 -17.73
N TRP A 376 19.38 18.03 -17.16
CA TRP A 376 19.02 18.10 -15.74
C TRP A 376 20.23 18.04 -14.79
N ALA A 377 21.25 17.24 -15.14
CA ALA A 377 22.44 17.06 -14.32
C ALA A 377 23.35 18.29 -14.27
N ASP A 378 23.22 19.20 -15.26
CA ASP A 378 23.98 20.47 -15.30
C ASP A 378 23.54 21.44 -14.19
N HIS A 379 22.38 21.20 -13.58
CA HIS A 379 21.88 21.96 -12.43
C HIS A 379 22.51 21.52 -11.10
N LEU A 380 23.16 20.35 -11.04
CA LEU A 380 23.82 19.91 -9.83
C LEU A 380 24.96 20.88 -9.45
N PRO A 381 25.08 21.26 -8.15
CA PRO A 381 26.07 22.21 -7.72
C PRO A 381 27.49 21.65 -7.83
N HIS A 382 28.42 22.47 -8.24
CA HIS A 382 29.85 22.22 -8.13
C HIS A 382 30.41 22.99 -6.93
N PHE A 383 31.12 22.30 -6.07
CA PHE A 383 31.65 22.83 -4.84
C PHE A 383 33.17 23.12 -4.99
N PRO A 384 33.61 24.39 -4.93
CA PRO A 384 35.03 24.69 -4.94
C PRO A 384 35.72 24.18 -3.66
N ALA A 385 37.02 23.97 -3.72
CA ALA A 385 37.80 23.57 -2.56
C ALA A 385 37.68 24.62 -1.44
N ASP A 386 37.22 24.20 -0.26
CA ASP A 386 37.08 25.04 0.94
C ASP A 386 37.83 24.40 2.12
N PRO A 387 38.87 25.09 2.67
CA PRO A 387 39.60 24.62 3.85
C PRO A 387 38.70 24.43 5.10
N LYS A 388 37.59 25.18 5.18
CA LYS A 388 36.61 25.04 6.27
C LYS A 388 35.75 23.80 6.14
N GLY A 389 35.68 23.23 4.95
CA GLY A 389 34.86 22.09 4.61
C GLY A 389 33.36 22.37 4.64
N LEU A 390 32.58 21.43 4.04
CA LEU A 390 31.14 21.44 4.02
C LEU A 390 30.64 20.06 4.51
N ALA A 391 29.58 20.04 5.33
CA ALA A 391 28.92 18.78 5.69
C ALA A 391 28.21 18.18 4.47
N THR A 392 28.29 16.87 4.24
CA THR A 392 27.68 16.26 3.06
C THR A 392 26.15 16.37 3.09
N ARG A 393 25.51 16.43 4.28
CA ARG A 393 24.08 16.76 4.39
C ARG A 393 23.74 18.16 3.82
N ALA A 394 24.61 19.15 4.03
CA ALA A 394 24.38 20.49 3.51
C ALA A 394 24.61 20.56 2.00
N ALA A 395 25.58 19.81 1.47
CA ALA A 395 25.75 19.63 0.03
C ALA A 395 24.54 18.95 -0.62
N SER A 396 23.97 17.93 0.06
CA SER A 396 22.74 17.26 -0.37
C SER A 396 21.55 18.21 -0.43
N GLY A 397 21.34 19.06 0.59
CA GLY A 397 20.28 20.07 0.58
C GLY A 397 20.41 21.08 -0.56
N GLN A 398 21.64 21.51 -0.86
CA GLN A 398 21.90 22.37 -2.01
C GLN A 398 21.61 21.67 -3.35
N ALA A 399 21.95 20.38 -3.48
CA ALA A 399 21.60 19.58 -4.65
C ALA A 399 20.08 19.45 -4.83
N LEU A 400 19.34 19.14 -3.75
CA LEU A 400 17.87 19.07 -3.77
C LEU A 400 17.24 20.40 -4.23
N THR A 401 17.68 21.51 -3.66
CA THR A 401 17.18 22.84 -4.03
C THR A 401 17.50 23.19 -5.49
N ALA A 402 18.69 22.85 -5.98
CA ALA A 402 19.09 23.08 -7.36
C ALA A 402 18.31 22.21 -8.37
N LEU A 403 17.91 20.99 -7.98
CA LEU A 403 17.12 20.07 -8.81
C LEU A 403 15.62 20.41 -8.81
N ALA A 404 15.13 21.13 -7.82
CA ALA A 404 13.72 21.44 -7.67
C ALA A 404 13.08 22.07 -8.94
N PRO A 405 13.66 23.07 -9.61
CA PRO A 405 13.06 23.67 -10.80
C PRO A 405 12.95 22.74 -12.02
N VAL A 406 13.80 21.71 -12.10
CA VAL A 406 13.92 20.85 -13.29
C VAL A 406 13.31 19.47 -13.12
N LEU A 407 13.10 19.00 -11.89
CA LEU A 407 12.52 17.69 -11.57
C LEU A 407 11.23 17.84 -10.74
N PRO A 408 10.11 18.25 -11.34
CA PRO A 408 8.84 18.43 -10.59
C PRO A 408 8.29 17.15 -9.98
N GLU A 409 8.71 15.99 -10.48
CA GLU A 409 8.41 14.66 -9.95
C GLU A 409 9.15 14.31 -8.66
N LEU A 410 10.29 14.94 -8.38
CA LEU A 410 11.07 14.70 -7.16
C LEU A 410 10.44 15.47 -6.01
N TRP A 411 10.00 14.79 -4.96
CA TRP A 411 9.36 15.37 -3.79
C TRP A 411 9.57 14.52 -2.54
N GLY A 412 9.50 15.13 -1.37
CA GLY A 412 9.77 14.40 -0.15
C GLY A 412 9.96 15.33 1.05
N GLY A 413 10.52 14.80 2.11
CA GLY A 413 10.71 15.54 3.34
C GLY A 413 11.40 14.72 4.41
N SER A 414 11.00 14.89 5.67
CA SER A 414 11.67 14.28 6.80
C SER A 414 10.69 13.84 7.89
N ALA A 415 11.13 12.91 8.73
CA ALA A 415 10.47 12.56 9.98
C ALA A 415 10.80 13.59 11.07
N ASP A 416 10.24 14.80 10.94
CA ASP A 416 10.41 15.95 11.84
C ASP A 416 11.85 16.49 11.96
N LEU A 417 12.72 16.17 11.02
CA LEU A 417 14.14 16.52 11.06
C LEU A 417 14.59 17.35 9.82
N ALA A 418 13.67 18.06 9.15
CA ALA A 418 13.92 18.73 7.90
C ALA A 418 15.14 19.67 7.93
N GLY A 419 15.24 20.54 8.94
CA GLY A 419 16.37 21.44 9.14
C GLY A 419 17.68 20.70 9.47
N SER A 420 17.61 19.63 10.28
CA SER A 420 18.78 18.84 10.65
C SER A 420 19.29 17.98 9.48
N ASN A 421 18.38 17.43 8.67
CA ASN A 421 18.72 16.59 7.54
C ASN A 421 19.01 17.39 6.25
N ASN A 422 18.63 18.66 6.20
CA ASN A 422 18.66 19.51 5.01
C ASN A 422 17.86 18.88 3.84
N THR A 423 16.63 18.46 4.13
CA THR A 423 15.76 17.77 3.17
C THR A 423 14.65 18.66 2.59
N THR A 424 14.62 19.93 2.93
CA THR A 424 13.72 20.92 2.33
C THR A 424 14.27 21.42 1.00
N MET A 425 13.44 21.43 -0.03
CA MET A 425 13.70 22.16 -1.27
C MET A 425 13.31 23.61 -1.02
N GLU A 426 14.29 24.52 -0.92
CA GLU A 426 14.03 25.93 -0.60
C GLU A 426 13.15 26.59 -1.66
N GLY A 427 12.13 27.30 -1.22
CA GLY A 427 11.17 27.98 -2.09
C GLY A 427 10.01 27.13 -2.57
N GLU A 428 10.02 25.81 -2.33
CA GLU A 428 8.93 24.93 -2.72
C GLU A 428 7.84 24.84 -1.64
N PRO A 429 6.55 24.80 -2.03
CA PRO A 429 5.43 24.77 -1.07
C PRO A 429 5.36 23.44 -0.34
N SER A 430 4.90 23.46 0.91
CA SER A 430 4.59 22.29 1.71
C SER A 430 3.33 21.58 1.22
N PHE A 431 3.33 20.25 1.27
CA PHE A 431 2.17 19.41 1.01
C PHE A 431 1.30 19.36 2.27
N LEU A 432 0.28 20.18 2.30
CA LEU A 432 -0.59 20.39 3.47
C LEU A 432 -2.06 20.33 3.06
N PRO A 433 -2.96 19.97 3.96
CA PRO A 433 -4.39 20.17 3.74
C PRO A 433 -4.71 21.64 3.50
N GLU A 434 -5.75 21.89 2.75
CA GLU A 434 -6.22 23.27 2.51
C GLU A 434 -6.48 24.01 3.83
N GLY A 435 -5.94 25.23 3.94
CA GLY A 435 -6.09 26.09 5.12
C GLY A 435 -5.22 25.69 6.31
N VAL A 436 -4.31 24.73 6.15
CA VAL A 436 -3.35 24.33 7.20
C VAL A 436 -1.98 24.91 6.87
N GLU A 437 -1.65 26.04 7.48
CA GLU A 437 -0.37 26.71 7.33
C GLU A 437 0.14 27.19 8.69
N THR A 438 1.49 27.32 8.81
CA THR A 438 2.15 27.93 9.96
C THR A 438 2.87 29.20 9.55
N ALA A 439 3.52 29.86 10.50
CA ALA A 439 4.37 31.01 10.18
C ALA A 439 5.53 30.65 9.25
N GLU A 440 6.12 29.46 9.46
CA GLU A 440 7.29 28.96 8.73
C GLU A 440 6.90 28.15 7.47
N TRP A 441 5.87 27.32 7.57
CA TRP A 441 5.50 26.39 6.49
C TRP A 441 4.24 26.87 5.77
N LYS A 442 4.43 27.23 4.49
CA LYS A 442 3.37 27.64 3.57
C LYS A 442 3.18 26.58 2.50
N GLY A 443 1.94 26.38 2.05
CA GLY A 443 1.67 25.41 1.00
C GLY A 443 0.19 25.09 0.84
N GLY A 444 -0.09 23.89 0.36
CA GLY A 444 -1.44 23.43 0.07
C GLY A 444 -1.45 21.98 -0.41
N PRO A 445 -2.61 21.49 -0.89
CA PRO A 445 -2.83 20.09 -1.20
C PRO A 445 -1.89 19.52 -2.28
N TYR A 446 -1.31 20.37 -3.09
CA TYR A 446 -0.43 20.01 -4.20
C TYR A 446 1.05 20.36 -3.94
N GLY A 447 1.41 20.69 -2.70
CA GLY A 447 2.76 21.02 -2.31
C GLY A 447 3.75 19.87 -2.49
N ARG A 448 5.02 20.14 -2.15
CA ARG A 448 6.15 19.28 -2.52
C ARG A 448 6.98 18.82 -1.32
N THR A 449 7.04 19.66 -0.27
CA THR A 449 7.71 19.30 0.97
C THR A 449 6.77 18.51 1.86
N LEU A 450 7.15 17.26 2.19
CA LEU A 450 6.39 16.36 3.03
C LEU A 450 6.80 16.48 4.50
N HIS A 451 5.80 16.59 5.37
CA HIS A 451 5.99 16.60 6.82
C HIS A 451 5.42 15.30 7.41
N PHE A 452 6.28 14.31 7.61
CA PHE A 452 5.84 13.02 8.16
C PHE A 452 5.59 13.06 9.67
N GLY A 453 6.15 14.08 10.37
CA GLY A 453 6.24 14.08 11.82
C GLY A 453 7.21 12.98 12.30
N ILE A 454 7.24 12.68 13.59
CA ILE A 454 8.13 11.66 14.16
C ILE A 454 7.51 10.27 13.89
N ARG A 455 7.64 9.79 12.62
CA ARG A 455 7.02 8.57 12.09
C ARG A 455 7.91 7.94 11.02
N GLU A 456 9.08 7.47 11.38
CA GLU A 456 10.08 6.93 10.44
C GLU A 456 9.56 5.70 9.71
N HIS A 457 8.85 4.80 10.42
CA HIS A 457 8.32 3.56 9.84
C HIS A 457 7.23 3.87 8.80
N ALA A 458 6.25 4.68 9.17
CA ALA A 458 5.21 5.10 8.22
C ALA A 458 5.80 5.93 7.07
N MET A 459 6.79 6.80 7.32
CA MET A 459 7.49 7.53 6.26
C MET A 459 7.99 6.56 5.19
N ALA A 460 8.74 5.54 5.58
CA ALA A 460 9.29 4.58 4.61
C ALA A 460 8.19 3.78 3.88
N ALA A 461 7.13 3.35 4.57
CA ALA A 461 6.00 2.66 3.95
C ALA A 461 5.23 3.56 2.99
N ILE A 462 5.03 4.83 3.33
CA ILE A 462 4.39 5.85 2.47
C ILE A 462 5.25 6.10 1.21
N LEU A 463 6.57 6.23 1.35
CA LEU A 463 7.47 6.37 0.20
C LEU A 463 7.35 5.20 -0.77
N ASN A 464 7.17 3.96 -0.25
CA ASN A 464 6.92 2.79 -1.10
C ASN A 464 5.63 2.96 -1.91
N GLY A 465 4.54 3.39 -1.28
CA GLY A 465 3.27 3.65 -1.96
C GLY A 465 3.37 4.74 -3.04
N ILE A 466 4.10 5.82 -2.75
CA ILE A 466 4.37 6.89 -3.72
C ILE A 466 5.15 6.35 -4.92
N ALA A 467 6.18 5.53 -4.68
CA ALA A 467 6.98 4.94 -5.76
C ALA A 467 6.20 3.92 -6.58
N LEU A 468 5.30 3.15 -5.95
CA LEU A 468 4.41 2.19 -6.60
C LEU A 468 3.36 2.85 -7.51
N GLN A 469 2.85 4.03 -7.13
CA GLN A 469 1.95 4.81 -7.98
C GLN A 469 2.60 5.15 -9.34
N GLY A 470 3.89 5.46 -9.36
CA GLY A 470 4.77 5.28 -10.51
C GLY A 470 5.13 6.53 -11.30
N LEU A 471 4.45 7.68 -11.13
CA LEU A 471 4.73 8.92 -11.88
C LEU A 471 5.69 9.86 -11.14
N THR A 472 5.81 9.75 -9.82
CA THR A 472 6.65 10.64 -9.01
C THR A 472 7.75 9.88 -8.28
N ARG A 473 8.80 10.61 -7.88
CA ARG A 473 9.98 10.06 -7.23
C ARG A 473 10.11 10.56 -5.80
N PRO A 474 9.88 9.71 -4.78
CA PRO A 474 9.90 10.15 -3.40
C PRO A 474 11.28 10.08 -2.76
N TYR A 475 11.55 10.99 -1.81
CA TYR A 475 12.62 10.86 -0.85
C TYR A 475 12.14 11.11 0.58
N GLY A 476 12.82 10.46 1.55
CA GLY A 476 12.54 10.68 2.97
C GLY A 476 13.80 10.69 3.83
N GLY A 477 13.86 11.62 4.76
CA GLY A 477 15.04 11.84 5.59
C GLY A 477 14.82 11.58 7.08
N THR A 478 15.86 11.02 7.71
CA THR A 478 16.00 10.91 9.16
C THR A 478 17.48 10.74 9.52
N PHE A 479 17.82 10.64 10.81
CA PHE A 479 19.17 10.27 11.21
C PHE A 479 19.44 8.79 10.89
N LEU A 480 20.68 8.45 10.61
CA LEU A 480 21.06 7.09 10.24
C LEU A 480 20.66 6.07 11.32
N THR A 481 20.82 6.42 12.60
CA THR A 481 20.43 5.55 13.70
C THR A 481 18.93 5.18 13.67
N PHE A 482 18.07 6.10 13.19
CA PHE A 482 16.63 5.87 13.12
C PHE A 482 16.19 5.13 11.84
N SER A 483 17.15 4.76 10.97
CA SER A 483 16.87 3.80 9.90
C SER A 483 16.39 2.44 10.44
N ASP A 484 16.70 2.12 11.69
CA ASP A 484 16.22 0.91 12.36
C ASP A 484 14.70 0.87 12.49
N TYR A 485 14.04 2.03 12.72
CA TYR A 485 12.58 2.12 12.67
C TYR A 485 11.99 1.90 11.27
N MET A 486 12.75 2.22 10.22
CA MET A 486 12.31 2.13 8.83
C MET A 486 12.54 0.74 8.23
N ARG A 487 13.35 -0.10 8.85
CA ARG A 487 13.94 -1.31 8.27
C ARG A 487 12.96 -2.22 7.55
N PRO A 488 11.76 -2.58 8.09
CA PRO A 488 10.81 -3.44 7.38
C PRO A 488 10.33 -2.86 6.04
N ALA A 489 10.04 -1.58 6.01
CA ALA A 489 9.61 -0.90 4.79
C ALA A 489 10.74 -0.73 3.77
N VAL A 490 11.98 -0.48 4.22
CA VAL A 490 13.18 -0.42 3.36
C VAL A 490 13.46 -1.78 2.72
N GLN A 491 13.31 -2.86 3.48
CA GLN A 491 13.43 -4.23 2.95
C GLN A 491 12.39 -4.53 1.87
N LEU A 492 11.14 -4.10 2.08
CA LEU A 492 10.09 -4.26 1.07
C LEU A 492 10.35 -3.39 -0.17
N ALA A 493 10.87 -2.16 -0.02
CA ALA A 493 11.30 -1.35 -1.16
C ALA A 493 12.33 -2.09 -2.02
N ALA A 494 13.32 -2.70 -1.38
CA ALA A 494 14.35 -3.48 -2.08
C ALA A 494 13.76 -4.72 -2.76
N LEU A 495 12.88 -5.46 -2.08
CA LEU A 495 12.20 -6.64 -2.64
C LEU A 495 11.33 -6.30 -3.85
N MET A 496 10.67 -5.13 -3.83
CA MET A 496 9.82 -4.64 -4.93
C MET A 496 10.60 -3.86 -6.00
N GLU A 497 11.92 -3.69 -5.84
CA GLU A 497 12.76 -2.93 -6.76
C GLU A 497 12.26 -1.47 -6.97
N LEU A 498 11.90 -0.80 -5.87
CA LEU A 498 11.36 0.55 -5.93
C LEU A 498 12.44 1.62 -5.92
N PRO A 499 12.31 2.68 -6.72
CA PRO A 499 13.30 3.77 -6.77
C PRO A 499 13.13 4.77 -5.63
N THR A 500 12.90 4.32 -4.41
CA THR A 500 12.81 5.17 -3.22
C THR A 500 14.18 5.69 -2.81
N ILE A 501 14.22 6.92 -2.30
CA ILE A 501 15.46 7.57 -1.86
C ILE A 501 15.36 7.81 -0.35
N TYR A 502 16.34 7.31 0.38
CA TYR A 502 16.49 7.57 1.81
C TYR A 502 17.67 8.49 2.05
N VAL A 503 17.45 9.58 2.79
CA VAL A 503 18.50 10.54 3.18
C VAL A 503 18.79 10.34 4.67
N TRP A 504 19.84 9.57 4.96
CA TRP A 504 20.24 9.24 6.32
C TRP A 504 21.44 10.08 6.75
N THR A 505 21.20 11.06 7.59
CA THR A 505 22.24 11.98 8.08
C THR A 505 22.76 11.57 9.44
N HIS A 506 23.76 12.31 9.97
CA HIS A 506 24.36 12.00 11.27
C HIS A 506 24.99 10.58 11.27
N ASP A 507 25.84 10.35 10.30
CA ASP A 507 26.31 9.06 9.79
C ASP A 507 27.32 8.32 10.69
N SER A 508 27.76 8.93 11.78
CA SER A 508 28.83 8.35 12.59
C SER A 508 28.88 8.92 14.01
N ILE A 509 29.76 8.36 14.85
CA ILE A 509 30.06 8.90 16.18
C ILE A 509 30.57 10.35 16.12
N GLY A 510 31.00 10.83 14.94
CA GLY A 510 31.43 12.22 14.72
C GLY A 510 30.30 13.26 14.80
N LEU A 511 29.05 12.87 14.96
CA LEU A 511 27.96 13.80 15.21
C LEU A 511 28.11 14.54 16.56
N GLY A 512 28.74 13.89 17.56
CA GLY A 512 29.19 14.52 18.79
C GLY A 512 28.18 14.55 19.93
N GLU A 513 27.58 15.69 20.17
CA GLU A 513 26.87 16.05 21.42
C GLU A 513 25.59 15.24 21.70
N ASP A 514 24.94 14.65 20.73
CA ASP A 514 23.72 13.89 20.94
C ASP A 514 23.95 12.55 21.66
N GLY A 515 25.21 12.08 21.68
CA GLY A 515 25.63 10.91 22.44
C GLY A 515 25.25 9.55 21.86
N PRO A 516 25.41 8.46 22.63
CA PRO A 516 25.36 7.07 22.13
C PRO A 516 24.04 6.67 21.50
N THR A 517 22.90 7.23 21.92
CA THR A 517 21.58 6.92 21.37
C THR A 517 21.37 7.39 19.94
N HIS A 518 22.25 8.29 19.45
CA HIS A 518 22.19 8.88 18.12
C HIS A 518 23.41 8.53 17.27
N GLN A 519 24.41 7.88 17.85
CA GLN A 519 25.69 7.56 17.22
C GLN A 519 25.65 6.17 16.57
N PRO A 520 25.47 6.05 15.25
CA PRO A 520 25.36 4.76 14.58
C PRO A 520 26.73 4.06 14.54
N VAL A 521 26.74 2.75 14.77
CA VAL A 521 27.94 1.89 14.68
C VAL A 521 27.70 0.75 13.69
N GLU A 522 26.73 -0.13 13.92
CA GLU A 522 26.44 -1.33 13.13
C GLU A 522 25.53 -1.06 11.91
N HIS A 523 24.87 0.06 11.85
CA HIS A 523 23.81 0.39 10.86
C HIS A 523 24.26 0.20 9.40
N LEU A 524 25.47 0.65 9.04
CA LEU A 524 25.97 0.51 7.68
C LEU A 524 26.11 -0.97 7.27
N ALA A 525 26.64 -1.82 8.17
CA ALA A 525 26.77 -3.25 7.91
C ALA A 525 25.39 -3.90 7.80
N ALA A 526 24.47 -3.53 8.70
CA ALA A 526 23.11 -4.05 8.73
C ALA A 526 22.29 -3.65 7.49
N LEU A 527 22.41 -2.41 7.03
CA LEU A 527 21.73 -1.93 5.82
C LEU A 527 22.31 -2.58 4.55
N ARG A 528 23.63 -2.70 4.45
CA ARG A 528 24.31 -3.37 3.33
C ARG A 528 24.01 -4.88 3.24
N ALA A 529 23.52 -5.48 4.30
CA ALA A 529 23.05 -6.87 4.29
C ALA A 529 21.65 -7.05 3.68
N ILE A 530 20.91 -5.96 3.38
CA ILE A 530 19.61 -6.03 2.70
C ILE A 530 19.86 -6.20 1.19
N PRO A 531 19.47 -7.34 0.59
CA PRO A 531 19.63 -7.54 -0.86
C PRO A 531 18.83 -6.50 -1.65
N GLY A 532 19.43 -5.92 -2.68
CA GLY A 532 18.77 -4.96 -3.56
C GLY A 532 18.70 -3.53 -3.01
N LEU A 533 19.30 -3.23 -1.85
CA LEU A 533 19.44 -1.88 -1.32
C LEU A 533 20.83 -1.33 -1.61
N ASP A 534 20.91 -0.21 -2.32
CA ASP A 534 22.17 0.54 -2.45
C ASP A 534 22.39 1.44 -1.23
N VAL A 535 23.59 1.36 -0.63
CA VAL A 535 23.99 2.21 0.51
C VAL A 535 25.23 3.00 0.13
N VAL A 536 25.03 4.29 -0.11
CA VAL A 536 26.05 5.21 -0.65
C VAL A 536 26.45 6.21 0.43
N ARG A 537 27.76 6.38 0.63
CA ARG A 537 28.32 7.30 1.64
C ARG A 537 29.39 8.17 1.01
N PRO A 538 29.04 9.37 0.50
CA PRO A 538 29.99 10.27 -0.15
C PRO A 538 31.01 10.83 0.85
N CYS A 539 32.24 11.00 0.40
CA CYS A 539 33.33 11.52 1.23
C CYS A 539 33.36 13.05 1.30
N ASP A 540 32.77 13.74 0.31
CA ASP A 540 32.73 15.21 0.26
C ASP A 540 31.51 15.77 -0.49
N ALA A 541 31.45 17.08 -0.69
CA ALA A 541 30.32 17.76 -1.31
C ALA A 541 30.18 17.44 -2.81
N ASN A 542 31.26 17.32 -3.56
CA ASN A 542 31.21 16.99 -5.00
C ASN A 542 30.81 15.54 -5.22
N GLU A 543 31.29 14.63 -4.39
CA GLU A 543 30.87 13.25 -4.42
C GLU A 543 29.38 13.12 -4.02
N THR A 544 28.88 13.97 -3.10
CA THR A 544 27.44 14.03 -2.78
C THR A 544 26.60 14.41 -4.01
N ALA A 545 27.02 15.40 -4.79
CA ALA A 545 26.34 15.78 -6.03
C ALA A 545 26.39 14.65 -7.07
N ALA A 546 27.54 13.96 -7.20
CA ALA A 546 27.68 12.80 -8.06
C ALA A 546 26.78 11.62 -7.62
N CYS A 547 26.63 11.41 -6.30
CA CYS A 547 25.69 10.42 -5.76
C CYS A 547 24.24 10.75 -6.12
N TRP A 548 23.81 12.02 -5.99
CA TRP A 548 22.47 12.44 -6.43
C TRP A 548 22.25 12.17 -7.91
N ARG A 549 23.26 12.40 -8.74
CA ARG A 549 23.19 12.05 -10.16
C ARG A 549 22.96 10.55 -10.35
N ALA A 550 23.81 9.73 -9.78
CA ALA A 550 23.75 8.27 -9.96
C ALA A 550 22.42 7.68 -9.48
N LEU A 551 21.94 8.07 -8.30
CA LEU A 551 20.70 7.55 -7.75
C LEU A 551 19.45 8.01 -8.52
N LEU A 552 19.46 9.20 -9.15
CA LEU A 552 18.34 9.67 -9.96
C LEU A 552 18.29 8.99 -11.33
N GLU A 553 19.43 8.59 -11.89
CA GLU A 553 19.52 7.81 -13.13
C GLU A 553 19.06 6.36 -12.95
N GLN A 554 18.90 5.89 -11.70
CA GLN A 554 18.51 4.52 -11.37
C GLN A 554 17.03 4.42 -10.95
N TYR A 555 16.29 3.44 -11.51
CA TYR A 555 14.85 3.26 -11.30
C TYR A 555 14.44 1.85 -10.83
N ASP A 556 15.40 0.96 -10.56
CA ASP A 556 15.15 -0.46 -10.30
C ASP A 556 15.51 -0.91 -8.88
N ARG A 557 15.90 0.02 -7.99
CA ARG A 557 16.18 -0.29 -6.58
C ARG A 557 16.18 0.94 -5.68
N PRO A 558 15.96 0.79 -4.38
CA PRO A 558 16.08 1.88 -3.43
C PRO A 558 17.54 2.23 -3.13
N THR A 559 17.77 3.50 -2.81
CA THR A 559 19.10 3.99 -2.44
C THR A 559 19.05 4.73 -1.11
N GLY A 560 19.91 4.34 -0.17
CA GLY A 560 20.20 5.06 1.07
C GLY A 560 21.44 5.92 0.93
N LEU A 561 21.26 7.24 0.98
CA LEU A 561 22.33 8.25 0.95
C LEU A 561 22.73 8.61 2.38
N VAL A 562 23.93 8.18 2.79
CA VAL A 562 24.44 8.31 4.16
C VAL A 562 25.35 9.52 4.26
N LEU A 563 24.97 10.50 5.09
CA LEU A 563 25.55 11.86 5.07
C LEU A 563 26.07 12.31 6.43
N THR A 564 27.18 13.07 6.43
CA THR A 564 27.79 13.60 7.65
C THR A 564 27.01 14.79 8.21
N ARG A 565 26.98 14.91 9.54
CA ARG A 565 26.62 16.15 10.24
C ARG A 565 27.82 17.12 10.29
N GLN A 566 28.98 16.59 10.59
CA GLN A 566 30.21 17.34 10.68
C GLN A 566 30.70 17.76 9.29
N LYS A 567 31.42 18.88 9.24
CA LYS A 567 32.06 19.34 8.02
C LYS A 567 33.22 18.44 7.64
N VAL A 568 33.31 18.11 6.36
CA VAL A 568 34.44 17.38 5.76
C VAL A 568 35.11 18.27 4.73
N ARG A 569 36.43 18.18 4.63
CA ARG A 569 37.19 18.93 3.63
C ARG A 569 36.96 18.31 2.27
N GLY A 570 36.68 19.12 1.26
CA GLY A 570 36.61 18.64 -0.11
C GLY A 570 38.00 18.15 -0.55
N ALA A 571 38.03 16.95 -1.15
CA ALA A 571 39.24 16.49 -1.81
C ALA A 571 39.54 17.40 -2.99
N LEU A 572 40.83 17.75 -3.18
CA LEU A 572 41.32 18.43 -4.39
C LEU A 572 41.30 17.40 -5.54
N CYS A 573 40.12 16.91 -5.93
CA CYS A 573 40.00 16.17 -7.18
C CYS A 573 39.96 17.18 -8.31
N ASP A 574 41.06 17.25 -9.04
CA ASP A 574 41.13 17.97 -10.31
C ASP A 574 40.04 17.42 -11.23
N THR A 575 39.15 18.25 -11.71
CA THR A 575 37.91 17.92 -12.44
C THR A 575 38.12 17.19 -13.78
N ALA A 576 39.33 16.74 -14.08
CA ALA A 576 39.66 15.98 -15.30
C ALA A 576 39.40 14.46 -15.21
N HIS A 577 39.13 13.93 -14.03
CA HIS A 577 38.79 12.50 -13.90
C HIS A 577 37.29 12.34 -13.59
N SER A 578 36.56 11.85 -14.57
CA SER A 578 35.18 11.36 -14.42
C SER A 578 35.08 10.46 -13.18
N LEU A 579 34.47 10.97 -12.12
CA LEU A 579 34.08 10.15 -10.96
C LEU A 579 33.01 9.18 -11.45
N THR A 580 33.44 8.00 -11.85
CA THR A 580 32.53 6.85 -12.01
C THR A 580 32.21 6.35 -10.62
N VAL A 581 31.08 6.77 -10.06
CA VAL A 581 30.54 6.16 -8.84
C VAL A 581 30.09 4.76 -9.26
N THR A 582 30.94 3.76 -9.00
CA THR A 582 30.54 2.37 -9.14
C THR A 582 29.73 2.02 -7.90
N LEU A 583 28.42 1.95 -8.05
CA LEU A 583 27.55 1.36 -7.05
C LEU A 583 27.93 -0.14 -7.00
N LEU A 584 28.68 -0.53 -6.00
CA LEU A 584 28.97 -1.92 -5.74
C LEU A 584 27.72 -2.55 -5.12
N ALA A 585 27.13 -3.47 -5.88
CA ALA A 585 26.00 -4.31 -5.47
C ALA A 585 26.36 -5.22 -4.28
#